data_d1b5b00605616bb0a0c60e174d03559b
#
_entry.id   d1b5b00605616bb0a0c60e174d03559b
#
_cell.length_a   1.000
_cell.length_b   1.000
_cell.length_c   1.000
_cell.angle_alpha   90.00
_cell.angle_beta   90.00
_cell.angle_gamma   90.00
#
_symmetry.space_group_name_H-M   'P 1'
#
loop_
_entity.id
_entity.type
_entity.pdbx_description
1 polymer ?
#
loop_
_entity_poly.entity_id
_entity_poly.type
_entity_poly.pdbx_seq_one_letter_code
_entity_poly.pdbx_strand_id
1 'polypeptide(L)'
;MKRKSFLVLLTLVLAVGALLAGCGSSSKNENNGKGAQENTSTTPAPADKQILRINLASEPPTFDPAQAQDSQTNTVLKTLYEGLVRMGPDGKEIPGVAESWKISDDGKTYTFKLRDTAKWSNGDPVKASDFVFAWQRVLDPSTAPAPPYAYQLYYIKNAEGYNLSTSKSFKGTKITDFKDVGVKAVDDHTLQVELDHPTPYFLGLTSFYTFYPVHSSIKGNDKWAVQKDSMITNGPYTLTTWDSGQKIEVSKSENYWGKDQIKLNKITMSLVNSGATELASYRSGQLDYAGMPSGEIPTDQIPAVKKELPNEFKAKGIASTYYYLFNVTEKPFNNVKIRKAFAMAIQRQPIVERVTLGGQIPAYGFVPPGIKGVSQEFRTENKDDFFKEDFTEAKKITSRRYERRRRNYTSSGNFAV
;
A
#
# COMPACT_ATOMS: atom_id res chain seq x y z
N MET A 1 -39.52 -59.60 -16.19
CA MET A 1 -38.59 -59.97 -15.09
C MET A 1 -37.57 -58.89 -14.69
N LYS A 2 -37.75 -57.58 -15.05
CA LYS A 2 -36.75 -56.53 -14.75
C LYS A 2 -37.11 -55.57 -13.62
N ARG A 3 -38.28 -55.69 -13.00
CA ARG A 3 -38.72 -54.79 -11.89
C ARG A 3 -38.48 -55.32 -10.47
N LYS A 4 -38.20 -56.62 -10.29
CA LYS A 4 -38.00 -57.22 -8.97
C LYS A 4 -36.53 -57.11 -8.49
N SER A 5 -35.55 -57.03 -9.41
CA SER A 5 -34.12 -56.89 -9.05
C SER A 5 -33.73 -55.47 -8.59
N PHE A 6 -34.50 -54.47 -8.97
CA PHE A 6 -34.22 -53.07 -8.56
C PHE A 6 -34.67 -52.78 -7.12
N LEU A 7 -35.72 -53.42 -6.64
CA LEU A 7 -36.21 -53.29 -5.26
C LEU A 7 -35.30 -53.96 -4.22
N VAL A 8 -34.64 -55.08 -4.61
CA VAL A 8 -33.72 -55.81 -3.71
C VAL A 8 -32.39 -55.05 -3.56
N LEU A 9 -31.96 -54.31 -4.58
CA LEU A 9 -30.73 -53.48 -4.49
C LEU A 9 -30.96 -52.23 -3.63
N LEU A 10 -32.14 -51.65 -3.66
CA LEU A 10 -32.50 -50.45 -2.88
C LEU A 10 -32.63 -50.73 -1.38
N THR A 11 -33.08 -51.94 -1.01
CA THR A 11 -33.19 -52.39 0.39
C THR A 11 -31.86 -52.75 0.99
N LEU A 12 -30.88 -53.20 0.20
CA LEU A 12 -29.55 -53.56 0.67
C LEU A 12 -28.70 -52.28 0.99
N VAL A 13 -28.88 -51.16 0.28
CA VAL A 13 -28.21 -49.88 0.52
C VAL A 13 -28.73 -49.17 1.78
N LEU A 14 -30.01 -49.36 2.12
CA LEU A 14 -30.61 -48.80 3.35
C LEU A 14 -30.21 -49.60 4.63
N ALA A 15 -29.85 -50.87 4.53
CA ALA A 15 -29.48 -51.71 5.67
C ALA A 15 -28.03 -51.50 6.13
N VAL A 16 -27.12 -50.99 5.25
CA VAL A 16 -25.72 -50.70 5.59
C VAL A 16 -25.54 -49.35 6.26
N GLY A 17 -26.51 -48.41 6.13
CA GLY A 17 -26.51 -47.09 6.74
C GLY A 17 -26.88 -47.05 8.24
N ALA A 18 -27.42 -48.17 8.81
CA ALA A 18 -27.95 -48.18 10.19
C ALA A 18 -26.99 -48.77 11.24
N LEU A 19 -25.77 -49.19 10.88
CA LEU A 19 -24.81 -49.85 11.79
C LEU A 19 -23.64 -48.93 12.27
N LEU A 20 -23.70 -47.60 11.99
CA LEU A 20 -22.66 -46.67 12.42
C LEU A 20 -23.13 -45.57 13.42
N ALA A 21 -24.29 -45.80 14.04
CA ALA A 21 -24.79 -44.91 15.09
C ALA A 21 -24.95 -45.66 16.39
N GLY A 22 -23.90 -45.75 17.16
CA GLY A 22 -23.97 -46.31 18.50
C GLY A 22 -22.64 -46.29 19.22
N CYS A 23 -22.42 -45.26 20.03
CA CYS A 23 -21.82 -45.22 21.35
C CYS A 23 -21.40 -43.79 21.69
N GLY A 24 -22.18 -43.11 22.46
CA GLY A 24 -21.84 -41.85 23.10
C GLY A 24 -22.62 -41.75 24.39
N SER A 25 -21.95 -42.03 25.49
CA SER A 25 -22.41 -42.00 26.86
C SER A 25 -22.88 -40.62 27.28
N SER A 26 -24.06 -40.55 27.91
CA SER A 26 -24.62 -39.39 28.60
C SER A 26 -23.82 -39.06 29.85
N SER A 27 -23.44 -37.81 30.04
CA SER A 27 -23.35 -37.19 31.34
C SER A 27 -23.89 -35.77 31.27
N LYS A 28 -24.97 -35.54 32.01
CA LYS A 28 -25.52 -34.21 32.35
C LYS A 28 -24.46 -33.46 33.14
N ASN A 29 -24.21 -32.22 32.84
CA ASN A 29 -23.92 -31.23 33.85
C ASN A 29 -24.36 -29.81 33.44
N GLU A 30 -24.75 -29.07 34.42
CA GLU A 30 -25.51 -27.85 34.40
C GLU A 30 -24.71 -26.61 33.99
N ASN A 31 -25.45 -25.62 33.52
CA ASN A 31 -25.14 -24.21 33.35
C ASN A 31 -24.00 -23.64 34.18
N ASN A 32 -23.05 -23.00 33.51
CA ASN A 32 -22.58 -21.67 33.93
C ASN A 32 -21.92 -20.94 32.73
N GLY A 33 -22.43 -19.76 32.42
CA GLY A 33 -21.88 -18.89 31.38
C GLY A 33 -20.45 -18.49 31.73
N LYS A 34 -19.53 -18.83 30.81
CA LYS A 34 -18.20 -18.22 30.71
C LYS A 34 -17.91 -18.03 29.22
N GLY A 35 -17.51 -16.80 28.92
CA GLY A 35 -17.16 -16.38 27.58
C GLY A 35 -16.22 -17.37 26.87
N ALA A 36 -16.40 -17.50 25.58
CA ALA A 36 -15.52 -18.26 24.70
C ALA A 36 -14.08 -17.78 24.90
N GLN A 37 -13.28 -18.55 25.64
CA GLN A 37 -11.83 -18.43 25.60
C GLN A 37 -11.40 -18.89 24.21
N GLU A 38 -10.90 -17.95 23.41
CA GLU A 38 -10.11 -18.30 22.23
C GLU A 38 -8.98 -19.23 22.68
N ASN A 39 -9.11 -20.50 22.37
CA ASN A 39 -8.00 -21.45 22.44
C ASN A 39 -7.02 -21.05 21.35
N THR A 40 -6.17 -20.08 21.61
CA THR A 40 -4.97 -19.84 20.82
C THR A 40 -4.04 -21.02 21.06
N SER A 41 -4.17 -22.06 20.22
CA SER A 41 -3.17 -23.12 20.14
C SER A 41 -1.84 -22.43 19.84
N THR A 42 -0.89 -22.51 20.76
CA THR A 42 0.47 -21.97 20.60
C THR A 42 1.32 -22.84 19.67
N THR A 43 0.81 -24.00 19.24
CA THR A 43 1.49 -24.87 18.30
C THR A 43 1.32 -24.34 16.88
N PRO A 44 2.42 -24.06 16.16
CA PRO A 44 2.33 -23.60 14.75
C PRO A 44 1.57 -24.63 13.90
N ALA A 45 0.78 -24.15 12.96
CA ALA A 45 0.15 -25.03 11.98
C ALA A 45 1.22 -25.86 11.22
N PRO A 46 0.91 -27.08 10.77
CA PRO A 46 1.80 -27.85 9.91
C PRO A 46 2.30 -27.04 8.72
N ALA A 47 3.52 -27.31 8.25
CA ALA A 47 4.19 -26.49 7.24
C ALA A 47 3.39 -26.36 5.92
N ASP A 48 2.66 -27.43 5.54
CA ASP A 48 1.75 -27.46 4.40
C ASP A 48 0.52 -26.55 4.55
N LYS A 49 0.20 -26.14 5.80
CA LYS A 49 -0.90 -25.22 6.12
C LYS A 49 -0.45 -23.80 6.44
N GLN A 50 0.85 -23.54 6.41
CA GLN A 50 1.40 -22.20 6.63
C GLN A 50 1.44 -21.40 5.32
N ILE A 51 0.30 -21.29 4.64
CA ILE A 51 0.11 -20.60 3.37
C ILE A 51 -0.92 -19.50 3.57
N LEU A 52 -0.63 -18.30 3.08
CA LEU A 52 -1.59 -17.20 2.99
C LEU A 52 -2.06 -17.05 1.54
N ARG A 53 -3.38 -17.04 1.33
CA ARG A 53 -4.00 -16.87 0.02
C ARG A 53 -4.75 -15.53 0.00
N ILE A 54 -4.31 -14.62 -0.86
CA ILE A 54 -4.92 -13.29 -1.03
C ILE A 54 -5.18 -13.02 -2.51
N ASN A 55 -5.92 -11.94 -2.78
CA ASN A 55 -6.11 -11.43 -4.13
C ASN A 55 -5.41 -10.08 -4.30
N LEU A 56 -4.74 -9.86 -5.42
CA LEU A 56 -4.11 -8.57 -5.78
C LEU A 56 -4.98 -7.73 -6.72
N ALA A 57 -6.13 -8.22 -7.12
CA ALA A 57 -7.04 -7.61 -8.09
C ALA A 57 -6.45 -7.38 -9.50
N SER A 58 -5.24 -6.85 -9.62
CA SER A 58 -4.58 -6.61 -10.91
C SER A 58 -3.12 -7.03 -10.88
N GLU A 59 -2.58 -7.31 -12.05
CA GLU A 59 -1.17 -7.67 -12.22
C GLU A 59 -0.26 -6.45 -12.02
N PRO A 60 0.76 -6.54 -11.13
CA PRO A 60 1.81 -5.53 -11.04
C PRO A 60 2.56 -5.39 -12.37
N PRO A 61 2.76 -4.17 -12.86
CA PRO A 61 3.47 -3.96 -14.12
C PRO A 61 4.98 -4.21 -14.02
N THR A 62 5.53 -4.16 -12.82
CA THR A 62 6.96 -4.33 -12.54
C THR A 62 7.20 -4.60 -11.06
N PHE A 63 8.32 -5.25 -10.72
CA PHE A 63 8.82 -5.33 -9.35
C PHE A 63 10.10 -4.50 -9.15
N ASP A 64 10.33 -3.51 -9.99
CA ASP A 64 11.36 -2.50 -9.78
C ASP A 64 10.91 -1.49 -8.72
N PRO A 65 11.57 -1.41 -7.54
CA PRO A 65 11.22 -0.44 -6.50
C PRO A 65 11.28 1.02 -6.98
N ALA A 66 12.13 1.32 -7.96
CA ALA A 66 12.25 2.67 -8.52
C ALA A 66 11.06 3.04 -9.43
N GLN A 67 10.38 2.06 -10.04
CA GLN A 67 9.33 2.27 -11.03
C GLN A 67 7.91 1.98 -10.51
N ALA A 68 7.78 1.43 -9.32
CA ALA A 68 6.50 1.08 -8.72
C ALA A 68 5.62 2.33 -8.46
N GLN A 69 4.30 2.23 -8.73
CA GLN A 69 3.35 3.34 -8.57
C GLN A 69 2.02 2.93 -7.94
N ASP A 70 1.73 1.65 -7.86
CA ASP A 70 0.42 1.13 -7.46
C ASP A 70 0.48 0.29 -6.17
N SER A 71 -0.67 0.08 -5.56
CA SER A 71 -0.79 -0.64 -4.29
C SER A 71 -0.51 -2.13 -4.42
N GLN A 72 -0.80 -2.73 -5.58
CA GLN A 72 -0.56 -4.13 -5.85
C GLN A 72 0.93 -4.42 -5.91
N THR A 73 1.67 -3.61 -6.69
CA THR A 73 3.13 -3.68 -6.73
C THR A 73 3.73 -3.48 -5.34
N ASN A 74 3.28 -2.45 -4.59
CA ASN A 74 3.75 -2.21 -3.22
C ASN A 74 3.53 -3.42 -2.30
N THR A 75 2.37 -4.09 -2.42
CA THR A 75 2.06 -5.28 -1.62
C THR A 75 3.08 -6.40 -1.88
N VAL A 76 3.43 -6.66 -3.14
CA VAL A 76 4.44 -7.67 -3.51
C VAL A 76 5.84 -7.23 -3.11
N LEU A 77 6.22 -5.97 -3.38
CA LEU A 77 7.56 -5.45 -3.03
C LEU A 77 7.87 -5.57 -1.55
N LYS A 78 6.89 -5.36 -0.65
CA LYS A 78 7.05 -5.57 0.79
C LYS A 78 7.34 -7.02 1.19
N THR A 79 7.03 -7.98 0.33
CA THR A 79 7.41 -9.39 0.56
C THR A 79 8.81 -9.69 0.02
N LEU A 80 9.19 -9.04 -1.09
CA LEU A 80 10.43 -9.33 -1.81
C LEU A 80 11.63 -8.51 -1.32
N TYR A 81 11.38 -7.32 -0.78
CA TYR A 81 12.45 -6.41 -0.35
C TYR A 81 12.24 -5.90 1.08
N GLU A 82 13.33 -5.42 1.65
CA GLU A 82 13.34 -4.72 2.92
C GLU A 82 14.22 -3.48 2.83
N GLY A 83 13.70 -2.35 3.34
CA GLY A 83 14.43 -1.08 3.43
C GLY A 83 15.30 -0.97 4.69
N LEU A 84 15.83 0.22 4.94
CA LEU A 84 16.61 0.50 6.15
C LEU A 84 15.77 0.26 7.40
N VAL A 85 14.51 0.73 7.39
CA VAL A 85 13.54 0.49 8.46
C VAL A 85 12.25 -0.11 7.89
N ARG A 86 11.41 -0.65 8.77
CA ARG A 86 10.04 -1.12 8.48
C ARG A 86 9.06 -0.32 9.32
N MET A 87 7.81 -0.28 8.90
CA MET A 87 6.72 0.23 9.74
C MET A 87 6.16 -0.90 10.60
N GLY A 88 6.18 -0.69 11.91
CA GLY A 88 5.58 -1.61 12.86
C GLY A 88 4.04 -1.58 12.84
N PRO A 89 3.36 -2.50 13.53
CA PRO A 89 1.90 -2.56 13.60
C PRO A 89 1.26 -1.31 14.23
N ASP A 90 2.02 -0.60 15.06
CA ASP A 90 1.63 0.66 15.71
C ASP A 90 1.93 1.91 14.86
N GLY A 91 2.44 1.72 13.63
CA GLY A 91 2.81 2.80 12.71
C GLY A 91 4.12 3.50 13.06
N LYS A 92 4.95 2.91 13.94
CA LYS A 92 6.29 3.42 14.24
C LYS A 92 7.36 2.69 13.44
N GLU A 93 8.48 3.38 13.23
CA GLU A 93 9.66 2.80 12.59
C GLU A 93 10.30 1.74 13.49
N ILE A 94 10.54 0.57 12.92
CA ILE A 94 11.29 -0.51 13.56
C ILE A 94 12.48 -0.92 12.69
N PRO A 95 13.54 -1.50 13.27
CA PRO A 95 14.70 -1.97 12.52
C PRO A 95 14.34 -2.92 11.37
N GLY A 96 14.86 -2.60 10.18
CA GLY A 96 14.87 -3.46 9.00
C GLY A 96 16.28 -3.96 8.70
N VAL A 97 16.80 -3.68 7.50
CA VAL A 97 18.21 -3.95 7.14
C VAL A 97 19.17 -3.18 8.07
N ALA A 98 18.80 -1.94 8.45
CA ALA A 98 19.51 -1.25 9.52
C ALA A 98 19.09 -1.80 10.89
N GLU A 99 20.05 -2.25 11.68
CA GLU A 99 19.81 -2.70 13.05
C GLU A 99 19.66 -1.52 14.03
N SER A 100 20.28 -0.38 13.71
CA SER A 100 20.24 0.86 14.49
C SER A 100 20.60 2.06 13.62
N TRP A 101 20.32 3.25 14.15
CA TRP A 101 20.70 4.53 13.52
C TRP A 101 20.98 5.60 14.56
N LYS A 102 21.76 6.61 14.15
CA LYS A 102 22.01 7.82 14.91
C LYS A 102 21.61 9.03 14.07
N ILE A 103 21.04 10.02 14.73
CA ILE A 103 20.67 11.31 14.12
C ILE A 103 21.55 12.37 14.81
N SER A 104 22.17 13.25 14.03
CA SER A 104 22.95 14.38 14.57
C SER A 104 22.06 15.37 15.33
N ASP A 105 22.65 16.14 16.22
CA ASP A 105 21.92 17.12 17.06
C ASP A 105 21.17 18.17 16.23
N ASP A 106 21.70 18.51 15.05
CA ASP A 106 21.04 19.42 14.11
C ASP A 106 19.93 18.76 13.26
N GLY A 107 19.69 17.45 13.45
CA GLY A 107 18.65 16.68 12.76
C GLY A 107 18.90 16.46 11.27
N LYS A 108 20.11 16.72 10.75
CA LYS A 108 20.41 16.65 9.32
C LYS A 108 21.18 15.41 8.90
N THR A 109 21.98 14.81 9.77
CA THR A 109 22.79 13.64 9.41
C THR A 109 22.24 12.39 10.07
N TYR A 110 21.92 11.39 9.25
CA TYR A 110 21.52 10.06 9.66
C TYR A 110 22.66 9.09 9.37
N THR A 111 23.07 8.33 10.38
CA THR A 111 24.08 7.26 10.23
C THR A 111 23.42 5.94 10.58
N PHE A 112 23.22 5.09 9.58
CA PHE A 112 22.60 3.77 9.73
C PHE A 112 23.68 2.70 9.88
N LYS A 113 23.54 1.83 10.88
CA LYS A 113 24.34 0.61 11.01
C LYS A 113 23.56 -0.55 10.43
N LEU A 114 24.03 -1.14 9.33
CA LEU A 114 23.41 -2.29 8.68
C LEU A 114 23.78 -3.58 9.40
N ARG A 115 22.88 -4.56 9.32
CA ARG A 115 23.10 -5.90 9.88
C ARG A 115 24.16 -6.66 9.10
N ASP A 116 25.13 -7.22 9.78
CA ASP A 116 26.14 -8.10 9.19
C ASP A 116 25.51 -9.39 8.64
N THR A 117 24.32 -9.75 9.13
CA THR A 117 23.57 -10.94 8.72
C THR A 117 22.61 -10.70 7.57
N ALA A 118 22.44 -9.45 7.11
CA ALA A 118 21.56 -9.14 6.00
C ALA A 118 22.14 -9.70 4.68
N LYS A 119 21.33 -10.48 3.97
CA LYS A 119 21.74 -11.15 2.71
C LYS A 119 20.70 -10.97 1.63
N TRP A 120 21.18 -10.97 0.43
CA TRP A 120 20.39 -11.15 -0.77
C TRP A 120 19.95 -12.62 -0.94
N SER A 121 18.93 -12.85 -1.75
CA SER A 121 18.38 -14.19 -2.00
C SER A 121 19.40 -15.16 -2.62
N ASN A 122 20.43 -14.67 -3.28
CA ASN A 122 21.55 -15.45 -3.82
C ASN A 122 22.66 -15.73 -2.79
N GLY A 123 22.53 -15.20 -1.56
CA GLY A 123 23.50 -15.38 -0.48
C GLY A 123 24.54 -14.28 -0.33
N ASP A 124 24.66 -13.36 -1.29
CA ASP A 124 25.55 -12.20 -1.18
C ASP A 124 25.16 -11.32 0.02
N PRO A 125 26.12 -10.64 0.69
CA PRO A 125 25.82 -9.69 1.76
C PRO A 125 25.13 -8.45 1.20
N VAL A 126 24.13 -7.92 1.94
CA VAL A 126 23.55 -6.60 1.65
C VAL A 126 24.49 -5.54 2.22
N LYS A 127 24.92 -4.60 1.37
CA LYS A 127 25.91 -3.58 1.72
C LYS A 127 25.32 -2.17 1.64
N ALA A 128 25.95 -1.22 2.32
CA ALA A 128 25.60 0.19 2.21
C ALA A 128 25.71 0.72 0.77
N SER A 129 26.65 0.17 -0.02
CA SER A 129 26.80 0.49 -1.43
C SER A 129 25.59 0.09 -2.29
N ASP A 130 24.79 -0.89 -1.88
CA ASP A 130 23.57 -1.28 -2.61
C ASP A 130 22.48 -0.22 -2.50
N PHE A 131 22.38 0.42 -1.33
CA PHE A 131 21.49 1.57 -1.11
C PHE A 131 21.96 2.79 -1.92
N VAL A 132 23.25 3.09 -1.90
CA VAL A 132 23.84 4.18 -2.70
C VAL A 132 23.56 3.96 -4.19
N PHE A 133 23.77 2.75 -4.69
CA PHE A 133 23.50 2.38 -6.07
C PHE A 133 22.01 2.52 -6.42
N ALA A 134 21.11 2.02 -5.57
CA ALA A 134 19.67 2.12 -5.78
C ALA A 134 19.21 3.58 -5.83
N TRP A 135 19.66 4.43 -4.90
CA TRP A 135 19.25 5.83 -4.83
C TRP A 135 19.87 6.67 -5.96
N GLN A 136 21.12 6.35 -6.36
CA GLN A 136 21.70 6.94 -7.57
C GLN A 136 20.82 6.65 -8.78
N ARG A 137 20.39 5.41 -8.97
CA ARG A 137 19.54 4.98 -10.07
C ARG A 137 18.18 5.68 -10.06
N VAL A 138 17.58 5.89 -8.88
CA VAL A 138 16.31 6.65 -8.74
C VAL A 138 16.50 8.12 -9.13
N LEU A 139 17.64 8.71 -8.79
CA LEU A 139 17.90 10.12 -9.01
C LEU A 139 18.59 10.44 -10.34
N ASP A 140 19.12 9.43 -11.04
CA ASP A 140 19.83 9.66 -12.31
C ASP A 140 18.88 10.25 -13.37
N PRO A 141 19.18 11.45 -13.89
CA PRO A 141 18.35 12.11 -14.90
C PRO A 141 18.25 11.36 -16.23
N SER A 142 19.11 10.34 -16.45
CA SER A 142 19.09 9.48 -17.64
C SER A 142 18.23 8.23 -17.44
N THR A 143 17.77 7.92 -16.22
CA THR A 143 16.92 6.75 -15.98
C THR A 143 15.58 6.88 -16.72
N ALA A 144 15.29 5.91 -17.57
CA ALA A 144 14.08 5.89 -18.40
C ALA A 144 13.30 4.58 -18.19
N PRO A 145 11.96 4.65 -17.97
CA PRO A 145 11.21 5.88 -17.70
C PRO A 145 11.66 6.55 -16.39
N ALA A 146 11.43 7.86 -16.28
CA ALA A 146 11.79 8.60 -15.05
C ALA A 146 11.08 8.01 -13.82
N PRO A 147 11.81 7.74 -12.73
CA PRO A 147 11.21 7.19 -11.51
C PRO A 147 10.14 8.11 -10.94
N PRO A 148 8.89 7.63 -10.76
CA PRO A 148 7.75 8.48 -10.43
C PRO A 148 7.85 9.11 -9.04
N TYR A 149 8.59 8.48 -8.13
CA TYR A 149 8.76 8.94 -6.76
C TYR A 149 10.19 9.43 -6.44
N ALA A 150 10.98 9.79 -7.45
CA ALA A 150 12.31 10.36 -7.25
C ALA A 150 12.30 11.57 -6.28
N TYR A 151 11.23 12.37 -6.31
CA TYR A 151 11.03 13.51 -5.42
C TYR A 151 10.99 13.15 -3.93
N GLN A 152 10.73 11.90 -3.57
CA GLN A 152 10.80 11.44 -2.19
C GLN A 152 12.24 11.49 -1.61
N LEU A 153 13.25 11.46 -2.48
CA LEU A 153 14.65 11.57 -2.10
C LEU A 153 15.14 13.02 -2.07
N TYR A 154 14.34 14.02 -2.45
CA TYR A 154 14.77 15.42 -2.51
C TYR A 154 15.05 16.06 -1.14
N TYR A 155 14.72 15.37 -0.05
CA TYR A 155 15.18 15.76 1.29
C TYR A 155 16.69 15.56 1.49
N ILE A 156 17.30 14.64 0.72
CA ILE A 156 18.73 14.38 0.73
C ILE A 156 19.44 15.55 0.06
N LYS A 157 20.50 16.03 0.69
CA LYS A 157 21.30 17.15 0.20
C LYS A 157 21.66 16.98 -1.27
N ASN A 158 21.42 18.02 -2.06
CA ASN A 158 21.71 18.07 -3.50
C ASN A 158 20.96 17.06 -4.38
N ALA A 159 20.05 16.23 -3.84
CA ALA A 159 19.37 15.20 -4.63
C ALA A 159 18.46 15.78 -5.71
N GLU A 160 17.68 16.83 -5.41
CA GLU A 160 16.85 17.53 -6.40
C GLU A 160 17.70 18.13 -7.52
N GLY A 161 18.80 18.81 -7.15
CA GLY A 161 19.71 19.43 -8.09
C GLY A 161 20.36 18.43 -9.03
N TYR A 162 20.65 17.21 -8.55
CA TYR A 162 21.18 16.12 -9.37
C TYR A 162 20.09 15.54 -10.29
N ASN A 163 18.93 15.18 -9.76
CA ASN A 163 17.85 14.59 -10.55
C ASN A 163 17.35 15.53 -11.65
N LEU A 164 17.24 16.82 -11.37
CA LEU A 164 16.75 17.84 -12.31
C LEU A 164 17.87 18.57 -13.08
N SER A 165 19.11 18.08 -13.03
CA SER A 165 20.27 18.74 -13.65
C SER A 165 20.11 18.98 -15.16
N THR A 166 19.43 18.08 -15.87
CA THR A 166 19.16 18.20 -17.33
C THR A 166 17.89 19.02 -17.63
N SER A 167 17.06 19.30 -16.65
CA SER A 167 15.80 20.04 -16.82
C SER A 167 16.06 21.51 -17.16
N LYS A 168 15.45 22.02 -18.23
CA LYS A 168 15.49 23.44 -18.60
C LYS A 168 14.62 24.31 -17.70
N SER A 169 13.59 23.76 -17.09
CA SER A 169 12.67 24.49 -16.20
C SER A 169 13.17 24.59 -14.77
N PHE A 170 14.10 23.74 -14.35
CA PHE A 170 14.69 23.79 -13.02
C PHE A 170 15.54 25.06 -12.84
N LYS A 171 15.26 25.81 -11.77
CA LYS A 171 15.92 27.08 -11.45
C LYS A 171 16.86 26.99 -10.24
N GLY A 172 16.93 25.85 -9.58
CA GLY A 172 17.85 25.59 -8.48
C GLY A 172 19.29 25.32 -8.96
N THR A 173 20.18 25.03 -8.00
CA THR A 173 21.56 24.68 -8.28
C THR A 173 21.62 23.28 -8.91
N LYS A 174 22.18 23.21 -10.12
CA LYS A 174 22.36 21.94 -10.83
C LYS A 174 23.61 21.22 -10.34
N ILE A 175 23.44 19.96 -9.98
CA ILE A 175 24.50 19.06 -9.53
C ILE A 175 24.77 18.05 -10.66
N THR A 176 26.01 17.88 -11.06
CA THR A 176 26.38 17.01 -12.19
C THR A 176 27.10 15.73 -11.78
N ASP A 177 27.64 15.66 -10.57
CA ASP A 177 28.26 14.45 -10.02
C ASP A 177 27.44 13.95 -8.83
N PHE A 178 27.04 12.67 -8.89
CA PHE A 178 26.30 12.02 -7.79
C PHE A 178 27.10 11.99 -6.47
N LYS A 179 28.42 12.10 -6.51
CA LYS A 179 29.26 12.18 -5.30
C LYS A 179 28.96 13.40 -4.43
N ASP A 180 28.37 14.45 -5.01
CA ASP A 180 27.95 15.64 -4.29
C ASP A 180 26.58 15.50 -3.63
N VAL A 181 25.84 14.40 -3.90
CA VAL A 181 24.58 14.07 -3.23
C VAL A 181 24.87 13.51 -1.84
N GLY A 182 24.10 13.95 -0.86
CA GLY A 182 24.28 13.65 0.55
C GLY A 182 24.04 12.19 0.94
N VAL A 183 24.47 11.21 0.16
CA VAL A 183 24.40 9.78 0.50
C VAL A 183 25.73 9.10 0.26
N LYS A 184 26.19 8.30 1.24
CA LYS A 184 27.52 7.71 1.20
C LYS A 184 27.60 6.40 1.96
N ALA A 185 28.14 5.36 1.33
CA ALA A 185 28.63 4.17 2.04
C ALA A 185 29.98 4.53 2.70
N VAL A 186 30.00 4.59 4.02
CA VAL A 186 31.22 4.86 4.80
C VAL A 186 32.10 3.62 4.81
N ASP A 187 31.46 2.47 4.98
CA ASP A 187 31.97 1.11 4.85
C ASP A 187 30.85 0.18 4.38
N ASP A 188 31.09 -1.13 4.33
CA ASP A 188 30.10 -2.11 3.86
C ASP A 188 28.80 -2.12 4.72
N HIS A 189 28.89 -1.75 6.00
CA HIS A 189 27.77 -1.80 6.96
C HIS A 189 27.36 -0.46 7.52
N THR A 190 27.93 0.64 7.03
CA THR A 190 27.60 1.99 7.50
C THR A 190 27.17 2.88 6.35
N LEU A 191 25.88 3.25 6.33
CA LEU A 191 25.31 4.21 5.40
C LEU A 191 25.13 5.56 6.11
N GLN A 192 25.66 6.61 5.52
CA GLN A 192 25.46 7.98 6.00
C GLN A 192 24.63 8.77 5.00
N VAL A 193 23.63 9.51 5.52
CA VAL A 193 22.74 10.37 4.73
C VAL A 193 22.72 11.76 5.33
N GLU A 194 23.02 12.77 4.53
CA GLU A 194 22.94 14.19 4.89
C GLU A 194 21.72 14.82 4.22
N LEU A 195 20.89 15.54 4.97
CA LEU A 195 19.70 16.23 4.50
C LEU A 195 19.96 17.73 4.30
N ASP A 196 19.26 18.35 3.37
CA ASP A 196 19.29 19.82 3.20
C ASP A 196 18.73 20.55 4.44
N HIS A 197 17.65 20.00 5.01
CA HIS A 197 16.99 20.55 6.20
C HIS A 197 16.64 19.45 7.19
N PRO A 198 16.53 19.77 8.51
CA PRO A 198 16.01 18.80 9.48
C PRO A 198 14.63 18.30 9.07
N THR A 199 14.50 16.99 8.90
CA THR A 199 13.27 16.35 8.42
C THR A 199 12.87 15.23 9.38
N PRO A 200 12.06 15.50 10.42
CA PRO A 200 11.75 14.52 11.47
C PRO A 200 11.09 13.23 10.97
N TYR A 201 10.43 13.26 9.82
CA TYR A 201 9.77 12.11 9.20
C TYR A 201 10.66 11.37 8.17
N PHE A 202 11.91 11.79 7.97
CA PHE A 202 12.81 11.16 6.99
C PHE A 202 13.03 9.68 7.27
N LEU A 203 13.14 9.30 8.56
CA LEU A 203 13.30 7.90 8.94
C LEU A 203 12.14 7.05 8.39
N GLY A 204 10.90 7.50 8.57
CA GLY A 204 9.71 6.82 8.03
C GLY A 204 9.72 6.70 6.51
N LEU A 205 10.24 7.71 5.79
CA LEU A 205 10.38 7.64 4.32
C LEU A 205 11.29 6.48 3.89
N THR A 206 12.32 6.12 4.66
CA THR A 206 13.23 5.02 4.32
C THR A 206 12.58 3.64 4.38
N SER A 207 11.33 3.54 4.85
CA SER A 207 10.49 2.33 4.76
C SER A 207 9.71 2.23 3.45
N PHE A 208 9.69 3.28 2.63
CA PHE A 208 8.96 3.32 1.37
C PHE A 208 9.80 2.66 0.26
N TYR A 209 9.16 1.93 -0.62
CA TYR A 209 9.86 1.08 -1.59
C TYR A 209 10.84 1.81 -2.51
N THR A 210 10.66 3.09 -2.82
CA THR A 210 11.63 3.87 -3.61
C THR A 210 13.00 3.99 -2.93
N PHE A 211 13.07 3.79 -1.61
CA PHE A 211 14.31 3.75 -0.84
C PHE A 211 14.90 2.34 -0.69
N TYR A 212 14.26 1.30 -1.22
CA TYR A 212 14.76 -0.06 -1.09
C TYR A 212 16.06 -0.25 -1.88
N PRO A 213 16.98 -1.09 -1.38
CA PRO A 213 18.19 -1.42 -2.12
C PRO A 213 17.85 -2.33 -3.30
N VAL A 214 18.70 -2.31 -4.31
CA VAL A 214 18.67 -3.28 -5.42
C VAL A 214 20.05 -3.85 -5.63
N HIS A 215 20.11 -5.13 -5.99
CA HIS A 215 21.38 -5.82 -6.21
C HIS A 215 22.06 -5.30 -7.48
N SER A 216 23.39 -5.10 -7.43
CA SER A 216 24.15 -4.49 -8.55
C SER A 216 24.16 -5.32 -9.84
N SER A 217 23.78 -6.61 -9.78
CA SER A 217 23.64 -7.48 -10.97
C SER A 217 22.58 -7.03 -11.97
N ILE A 218 21.69 -6.12 -11.57
CA ILE A 218 20.70 -5.56 -12.50
C ILE A 218 21.29 -4.66 -13.58
N LYS A 219 22.55 -4.24 -13.43
CA LYS A 219 23.24 -3.42 -14.41
C LYS A 219 23.27 -4.12 -15.78
N GLY A 220 22.76 -3.43 -16.80
CA GLY A 220 22.71 -3.96 -18.17
C GLY A 220 21.60 -4.97 -18.44
N ASN A 221 20.68 -5.20 -17.48
CA ASN A 221 19.49 -6.02 -17.68
C ASN A 221 18.22 -5.20 -17.44
N ASP A 222 17.68 -4.58 -18.48
CA ASP A 222 16.48 -3.73 -18.40
C ASP A 222 15.19 -4.51 -18.05
N LYS A 223 15.23 -5.85 -18.16
CA LYS A 223 14.08 -6.73 -17.88
C LYS A 223 14.15 -7.44 -16.55
N TRP A 224 15.13 -7.15 -15.71
CA TRP A 224 15.35 -7.85 -14.45
C TRP A 224 14.11 -7.89 -13.54
N ALA A 225 13.31 -6.83 -13.52
CA ALA A 225 12.15 -6.66 -12.63
C ALA A 225 10.82 -7.16 -13.22
N VAL A 226 10.85 -7.77 -14.41
CA VAL A 226 9.70 -8.39 -15.07
C VAL A 226 9.96 -9.87 -15.43
N GLN A 227 11.09 -10.41 -14.97
CA GLN A 227 11.49 -11.80 -15.18
C GLN A 227 11.87 -12.45 -13.85
N LYS A 228 11.10 -13.44 -13.44
CA LYS A 228 11.26 -14.15 -12.15
C LYS A 228 12.71 -14.56 -11.87
N ASP A 229 13.36 -15.18 -12.85
CA ASP A 229 14.67 -15.84 -12.68
C ASP A 229 15.85 -14.84 -12.59
N SER A 230 15.63 -13.57 -12.90
CA SER A 230 16.64 -12.51 -12.78
C SER A 230 16.53 -11.69 -11.52
N MET A 231 15.52 -11.94 -10.68
CA MET A 231 15.28 -11.15 -9.47
C MET A 231 16.11 -11.65 -8.30
N ILE A 232 16.98 -10.79 -7.80
CA ILE A 232 17.72 -10.99 -6.54
C ILE A 232 17.15 -9.99 -5.53
N THR A 233 16.58 -10.51 -4.44
CA THR A 233 15.80 -9.75 -3.45
C THR A 233 16.37 -9.93 -2.06
N ASN A 234 16.08 -9.01 -1.13
CA ASN A 234 16.61 -9.05 0.24
C ASN A 234 15.52 -9.15 1.32
N GLY A 235 14.28 -9.40 0.91
CA GLY A 235 13.13 -9.46 1.81
C GLY A 235 12.84 -10.83 2.39
N PRO A 236 11.76 -10.94 3.17
CA PRO A 236 11.36 -12.17 3.86
C PRO A 236 10.94 -13.30 2.93
N TYR A 237 10.61 -13.01 1.68
CA TYR A 237 10.21 -14.00 0.67
C TYR A 237 10.95 -13.76 -0.64
N THR A 238 11.01 -14.81 -1.46
CA THR A 238 11.52 -14.82 -2.85
C THR A 238 10.38 -15.14 -3.82
N LEU A 239 10.43 -14.55 -5.02
CA LEU A 239 9.45 -14.82 -6.07
C LEU A 239 9.66 -16.22 -6.64
N THR A 240 8.64 -17.09 -6.54
CA THR A 240 8.71 -18.48 -7.04
C THR A 240 7.84 -18.73 -8.26
N THR A 241 6.73 -17.97 -8.39
CA THR A 241 5.84 -18.07 -9.54
C THR A 241 5.37 -16.68 -9.96
N TRP A 242 5.36 -16.44 -11.25
CA TRP A 242 4.68 -15.29 -11.86
C TRP A 242 3.99 -15.75 -13.14
N ASP A 243 2.76 -16.23 -12.98
CA ASP A 243 1.90 -16.63 -14.08
C ASP A 243 1.03 -15.47 -14.48
N SER A 244 1.37 -14.82 -15.59
CA SER A 244 0.72 -13.58 -16.05
C SER A 244 -0.79 -13.73 -16.16
N GLY A 245 -1.53 -12.78 -15.61
CA GLY A 245 -2.98 -12.75 -15.58
C GLY A 245 -3.64 -13.79 -14.68
N GLN A 246 -2.87 -14.61 -13.94
CA GLN A 246 -3.41 -15.68 -13.11
C GLN A 246 -3.01 -15.54 -11.64
N LYS A 247 -1.70 -15.62 -11.33
CA LYS A 247 -1.22 -15.62 -9.96
C LYS A 247 0.26 -15.23 -9.84
N ILE A 248 0.59 -14.77 -8.64
CA ILE A 248 1.96 -14.59 -8.16
C ILE A 248 2.13 -15.44 -6.90
N GLU A 249 3.26 -16.14 -6.77
CA GLU A 249 3.59 -16.85 -5.55
C GLU A 249 4.97 -16.46 -5.06
N VAL A 250 5.07 -16.29 -3.75
CA VAL A 250 6.33 -16.04 -3.07
C VAL A 250 6.52 -17.08 -1.97
N SER A 251 7.74 -17.57 -1.79
CA SER A 251 8.11 -18.54 -0.76
C SER A 251 9.11 -17.94 0.21
N LYS A 252 9.06 -18.36 1.47
CA LYS A 252 9.96 -17.90 2.54
C LYS A 252 11.42 -17.98 2.08
N SER A 253 12.15 -16.90 2.30
CA SER A 253 13.56 -16.78 1.96
C SER A 253 14.44 -17.40 3.05
N GLU A 254 15.29 -18.37 2.68
CA GLU A 254 16.24 -18.99 3.61
C GLU A 254 17.41 -18.05 3.95
N ASN A 255 17.68 -17.06 3.11
CA ASN A 255 18.75 -16.10 3.31
C ASN A 255 18.32 -14.82 4.06
N TYR A 256 17.01 -14.66 4.34
CA TYR A 256 16.54 -13.52 5.08
C TYR A 256 17.04 -13.53 6.53
N TRP A 257 17.62 -12.43 7.00
CA TRP A 257 18.20 -12.31 8.34
C TRP A 257 17.20 -12.63 9.47
N GLY A 258 15.94 -12.28 9.28
CA GLY A 258 14.85 -12.48 10.25
C GLY A 258 13.99 -13.70 9.97
N LYS A 259 14.47 -14.69 9.22
CA LYS A 259 13.67 -15.83 8.76
C LYS A 259 12.96 -16.61 9.86
N ASP A 260 13.53 -16.68 11.05
CA ASP A 260 12.94 -17.41 12.18
C ASP A 260 11.69 -16.73 12.74
N GLN A 261 11.50 -15.42 12.46
CA GLN A 261 10.32 -14.66 12.79
C GLN A 261 9.19 -14.86 11.75
N ILE A 262 9.50 -15.37 10.56
CA ILE A 262 8.55 -15.57 9.48
C ILE A 262 7.86 -16.91 9.67
N LYS A 263 6.56 -16.88 9.96
CA LYS A 263 5.76 -18.08 10.24
C LYS A 263 5.14 -18.70 8.99
N LEU A 264 4.80 -17.88 7.99
CA LEU A 264 4.21 -18.37 6.75
C LEU A 264 5.30 -18.83 5.78
N ASN A 265 5.15 -20.03 5.22
CA ASN A 265 6.09 -20.58 4.26
C ASN A 265 5.84 -20.07 2.84
N LYS A 266 4.61 -19.66 2.54
CA LYS A 266 4.19 -19.26 1.19
C LYS A 266 3.08 -18.23 1.24
N ILE A 267 3.08 -17.32 0.27
CA ILE A 267 1.94 -16.44 -0.02
C ILE A 267 1.56 -16.65 -1.48
N THR A 268 0.30 -17.01 -1.73
CA THR A 268 -0.29 -17.10 -3.07
C THR A 268 -1.21 -15.91 -3.29
N MET A 269 -1.00 -15.19 -4.37
CA MET A 269 -1.70 -13.97 -4.73
C MET A 269 -2.40 -14.17 -6.08
N SER A 270 -3.73 -14.30 -6.08
CA SER A 270 -4.51 -14.38 -7.32
C SER A 270 -4.66 -13.00 -7.98
N LEU A 271 -4.92 -12.96 -9.29
CA LEU A 271 -5.08 -11.73 -10.08
C LEU A 271 -6.53 -11.60 -10.58
N VAL A 272 -7.48 -11.59 -9.65
CA VAL A 272 -8.92 -11.53 -9.96
C VAL A 272 -9.43 -10.10 -9.85
N ASN A 273 -9.70 -9.47 -11.00
CA ASN A 273 -10.20 -8.09 -11.06
C ASN A 273 -11.73 -8.04 -10.88
N SER A 274 -12.23 -8.58 -9.77
CA SER A 274 -13.65 -8.51 -9.40
C SER A 274 -13.80 -8.69 -7.91
N GLY A 275 -14.14 -7.61 -7.20
CA GLY A 275 -14.38 -7.64 -5.77
C GLY A 275 -15.50 -8.60 -5.36
N ALA A 276 -16.52 -8.79 -6.20
CA ALA A 276 -17.59 -9.76 -5.96
C ALA A 276 -17.06 -11.20 -6.00
N THR A 277 -16.20 -11.52 -6.98
CA THR A 277 -15.55 -12.84 -7.07
C THR A 277 -14.55 -13.04 -5.92
N GLU A 278 -13.80 -12.03 -5.56
CA GLU A 278 -12.90 -12.05 -4.40
C GLU A 278 -13.67 -12.38 -3.11
N LEU A 279 -14.77 -11.67 -2.84
CA LEU A 279 -15.60 -11.92 -1.66
C LEU A 279 -16.21 -13.33 -1.68
N ALA A 280 -16.64 -13.83 -2.85
CA ALA A 280 -17.13 -15.20 -2.99
C ALA A 280 -16.05 -16.24 -2.71
N SER A 281 -14.82 -15.99 -3.17
CA SER A 281 -13.65 -16.84 -2.91
C SER A 281 -13.25 -16.85 -1.43
N TYR A 282 -13.37 -15.70 -0.74
CA TYR A 282 -13.20 -15.65 0.71
C TYR A 282 -14.28 -16.47 1.44
N ARG A 283 -15.57 -16.28 1.12
CA ARG A 283 -16.68 -17.02 1.71
C ARG A 283 -16.58 -18.54 1.51
N SER A 284 -16.00 -18.99 0.40
CA SER A 284 -15.79 -20.41 0.11
C SER A 284 -14.49 -20.99 0.69
N GLY A 285 -13.70 -20.18 1.40
CA GLY A 285 -12.41 -20.59 1.97
C GLY A 285 -11.29 -20.78 0.95
N GLN A 286 -11.42 -20.23 -0.26
CA GLN A 286 -10.36 -20.20 -1.27
C GLN A 286 -9.34 -19.07 -1.01
N LEU A 287 -9.76 -18.00 -0.35
CA LEU A 287 -8.91 -16.92 0.13
C LEU A 287 -8.95 -16.86 1.66
N ASP A 288 -7.85 -16.43 2.27
CA ASP A 288 -7.71 -16.22 3.70
C ASP A 288 -7.89 -14.75 4.08
N TYR A 289 -7.86 -13.87 3.08
CA TYR A 289 -8.06 -12.42 3.22
C TYR A 289 -8.72 -11.86 1.96
N ALA A 290 -9.64 -10.93 2.13
CA ALA A 290 -10.28 -10.18 1.05
C ALA A 290 -10.38 -8.69 1.41
N GLY A 291 -10.21 -7.81 0.43
CA GLY A 291 -10.31 -6.37 0.58
C GLY A 291 -8.96 -5.64 0.56
N MET A 292 -9.01 -4.33 0.90
CA MET A 292 -7.84 -3.47 0.88
C MET A 292 -6.72 -3.94 1.84
N PRO A 293 -5.43 -3.76 1.53
CA PRO A 293 -4.91 -2.96 0.41
C PRO A 293 -4.73 -3.72 -0.90
N SER A 294 -4.87 -5.03 -0.92
CA SER A 294 -4.55 -5.85 -2.09
C SER A 294 -5.73 -6.05 -3.04
N GLY A 295 -6.93 -6.22 -2.50
CA GLY A 295 -8.18 -6.39 -3.23
C GLY A 295 -9.23 -5.35 -2.84
N GLU A 296 -10.51 -5.67 -3.11
CA GLU A 296 -11.64 -4.77 -2.83
C GLU A 296 -12.90 -5.56 -2.44
N ILE A 297 -13.59 -5.09 -1.41
CA ILE A 297 -14.96 -5.53 -1.11
C ILE A 297 -15.94 -4.54 -1.74
N PRO A 298 -16.90 -4.99 -2.59
CA PRO A 298 -17.89 -4.09 -3.17
C PRO A 298 -18.63 -3.30 -2.10
N THR A 299 -18.77 -2.00 -2.30
CA THR A 299 -19.32 -1.07 -1.29
C THR A 299 -20.75 -1.42 -0.90
N ASP A 300 -21.56 -1.88 -1.85
CA ASP A 300 -22.94 -2.36 -1.62
C ASP A 300 -23.01 -3.65 -0.77
N GLN A 301 -21.94 -4.46 -0.76
CA GLN A 301 -21.84 -5.68 0.03
C GLN A 301 -21.39 -5.43 1.48
N ILE A 302 -20.77 -4.28 1.78
CA ILE A 302 -20.19 -3.99 3.10
C ILE A 302 -21.21 -4.15 4.24
N PRO A 303 -22.47 -3.65 4.15
CA PRO A 303 -23.46 -3.85 5.21
C PRO A 303 -23.79 -5.32 5.48
N ALA A 304 -23.87 -6.14 4.43
CA ALA A 304 -24.12 -7.58 4.53
C ALA A 304 -22.92 -8.28 5.19
N VAL A 305 -21.71 -8.01 4.73
CA VAL A 305 -20.47 -8.58 5.28
C VAL A 305 -20.29 -8.25 6.76
N LYS A 306 -20.56 -7.00 7.18
CA LYS A 306 -20.53 -6.59 8.58
C LYS A 306 -21.49 -7.41 9.45
N LYS A 307 -22.65 -7.77 8.92
CA LYS A 307 -23.66 -8.56 9.61
C LYS A 307 -23.33 -10.05 9.64
N GLU A 308 -22.84 -10.58 8.52
CA GLU A 308 -22.52 -12.01 8.35
C GLU A 308 -21.22 -12.41 9.09
N LEU A 309 -20.20 -11.54 9.05
CA LEU A 309 -18.85 -11.81 9.53
C LEU A 309 -18.37 -10.76 10.55
N PRO A 310 -19.12 -10.50 11.64
CA PRO A 310 -18.85 -9.38 12.55
C PRO A 310 -17.48 -9.50 13.26
N ASN A 311 -16.98 -10.71 13.45
CA ASN A 311 -15.68 -10.94 14.10
C ASN A 311 -14.50 -10.88 13.12
N GLU A 312 -14.74 -11.08 11.83
CA GLU A 312 -13.74 -11.12 10.77
C GLU A 312 -13.63 -9.77 10.07
N PHE A 313 -14.77 -9.07 9.88
CA PHE A 313 -14.77 -7.75 9.25
C PHE A 313 -14.01 -6.73 10.12
N LYS A 314 -12.98 -6.13 9.53
CA LYS A 314 -12.20 -5.05 10.16
C LYS A 314 -12.20 -3.83 9.25
N ALA A 315 -12.54 -2.67 9.81
CA ALA A 315 -12.36 -1.38 9.15
C ALA A 315 -11.33 -0.58 9.92
N LYS A 316 -10.25 -0.20 9.26
CA LYS A 316 -9.18 0.63 9.84
C LYS A 316 -8.92 1.81 8.93
N GLY A 317 -8.82 3.02 9.50
CA GLY A 317 -8.41 4.21 8.77
C GLY A 317 -6.97 4.09 8.29
N ILE A 318 -6.72 4.62 7.09
CA ILE A 318 -5.38 4.81 6.54
C ILE A 318 -5.10 6.30 6.40
N ALA A 319 -3.83 6.69 6.40
CA ALA A 319 -3.39 8.07 6.21
C ALA A 319 -3.53 8.48 4.74
N SER A 320 -4.77 8.60 4.28
CA SER A 320 -5.11 8.92 2.88
C SER A 320 -6.33 9.82 2.83
N THR A 321 -6.30 10.76 1.88
CA THR A 321 -7.43 11.65 1.60
C THR A 321 -7.80 11.54 0.12
N TYR A 322 -9.04 11.14 -0.15
CA TYR A 322 -9.59 11.18 -1.51
C TYR A 322 -10.02 12.59 -1.86
N TYR A 323 -9.58 13.12 -3.00
CA TYR A 323 -9.85 14.48 -3.43
C TYR A 323 -9.94 14.58 -4.95
N TYR A 324 -10.64 15.65 -5.42
CA TYR A 324 -10.65 16.05 -6.81
C TYR A 324 -9.66 17.17 -7.07
N LEU A 325 -8.84 17.01 -8.11
CA LEU A 325 -7.96 18.06 -8.61
C LEU A 325 -8.68 18.93 -9.64
N PHE A 326 -8.51 20.26 -9.50
CA PHE A 326 -8.93 21.19 -10.52
C PHE A 326 -7.72 21.62 -11.36
N ASN A 327 -7.85 21.54 -12.69
CA ASN A 327 -6.86 22.19 -13.56
C ASN A 327 -7.03 23.73 -13.43
N VAL A 328 -6.20 24.35 -12.60
CA VAL A 328 -6.28 25.77 -12.29
C VAL A 328 -5.85 26.68 -13.44
N THR A 329 -5.22 26.16 -14.47
CA THR A 329 -4.84 26.90 -15.67
C THR A 329 -6.01 27.04 -16.65
N GLU A 330 -7.00 26.13 -16.55
CA GLU A 330 -8.14 26.07 -17.45
C GLU A 330 -9.40 26.78 -16.88
N LYS A 331 -10.18 27.40 -17.77
CA LYS A 331 -11.50 27.94 -17.40
C LYS A 331 -12.51 26.80 -17.25
N PRO A 332 -13.42 26.86 -16.26
CA PRO A 332 -13.67 27.96 -15.32
C PRO A 332 -12.82 27.87 -14.03
N PHE A 333 -11.97 26.85 -13.88
CA PHE A 333 -11.28 26.52 -12.64
C PHE A 333 -10.06 27.41 -12.34
N ASN A 334 -9.63 28.26 -13.26
CA ASN A 334 -8.67 29.32 -12.98
C ASN A 334 -9.21 30.38 -11.98
N ASN A 335 -10.52 30.36 -11.67
CA ASN A 335 -11.14 31.22 -10.71
C ASN A 335 -11.34 30.54 -9.35
N VAL A 336 -10.72 31.08 -8.30
CA VAL A 336 -10.78 30.53 -6.95
C VAL A 336 -12.22 30.43 -6.40
N LYS A 337 -13.10 31.39 -6.74
CA LYS A 337 -14.50 31.39 -6.27
C LYS A 337 -15.28 30.22 -6.85
N ILE A 338 -15.00 29.83 -8.10
CA ILE A 338 -15.61 28.64 -8.72
C ILE A 338 -15.13 27.37 -8.02
N ARG A 339 -13.83 27.23 -7.77
CA ARG A 339 -13.29 26.08 -7.04
C ARG A 339 -13.92 25.97 -5.65
N LYS A 340 -14.05 27.10 -4.92
CA LYS A 340 -14.76 27.12 -3.63
C LYS A 340 -16.23 26.70 -3.76
N ALA A 341 -16.95 27.20 -4.77
CA ALA A 341 -18.34 26.82 -4.98
C ALA A 341 -18.50 25.31 -5.20
N PHE A 342 -17.62 24.69 -5.97
CA PHE A 342 -17.61 23.23 -6.13
C PHE A 342 -17.36 22.50 -4.80
N ALA A 343 -16.38 22.96 -4.02
CA ALA A 343 -16.08 22.35 -2.71
C ALA A 343 -17.26 22.49 -1.73
N MET A 344 -17.95 23.64 -1.72
CA MET A 344 -19.11 23.89 -0.86
C MET A 344 -20.37 23.14 -1.28
N ALA A 345 -20.49 22.76 -2.57
CA ALA A 345 -21.66 22.06 -3.09
C ALA A 345 -21.67 20.54 -2.81
N ILE A 346 -20.54 19.97 -2.41
CA ILE A 346 -20.41 18.52 -2.17
C ILE A 346 -20.82 18.23 -0.73
N GLN A 347 -21.88 17.45 -0.55
CA GLN A 347 -22.33 16.94 0.75
C GLN A 347 -21.56 15.68 1.11
N ARG A 348 -20.53 15.78 1.94
CA ARG A 348 -19.59 14.69 2.25
C ARG A 348 -20.19 13.63 3.17
N GLN A 349 -20.96 14.05 4.18
CA GLN A 349 -21.57 13.12 5.12
C GLN A 349 -22.48 12.09 4.42
N PRO A 350 -23.44 12.48 3.55
CA PRO A 350 -24.23 11.50 2.79
C PRO A 350 -23.39 10.58 1.89
N ILE A 351 -22.27 11.05 1.36
CA ILE A 351 -21.38 10.22 0.52
C ILE A 351 -20.77 9.10 1.36
N VAL A 352 -20.18 9.43 2.52
CA VAL A 352 -19.52 8.42 3.35
C VAL A 352 -20.51 7.45 4.00
N GLU A 353 -21.73 7.89 4.31
CA GLU A 353 -22.75 7.08 4.95
C GLU A 353 -23.56 6.20 3.99
N ARG A 354 -23.74 6.63 2.73
CA ARG A 354 -24.68 5.98 1.82
C ARG A 354 -24.06 5.45 0.53
N VAL A 355 -22.85 5.94 0.19
CA VAL A 355 -22.18 5.56 -1.06
C VAL A 355 -20.94 4.71 -0.79
N THR A 356 -20.01 5.22 0.01
CA THR A 356 -18.74 4.50 0.23
C THR A 356 -18.80 3.45 1.33
N LEU A 357 -19.63 3.63 2.37
CA LEU A 357 -20.01 2.64 3.40
C LEU A 357 -18.86 1.98 4.18
N GLY A 358 -17.60 2.30 3.85
CA GLY A 358 -16.41 1.67 4.41
C GLY A 358 -15.93 2.27 5.75
N GLY A 359 -16.63 3.30 6.26
CA GLY A 359 -16.23 4.00 7.50
C GLY A 359 -15.31 5.20 7.25
N GLN A 360 -15.28 5.71 6.04
CA GLN A 360 -14.56 6.94 5.67
C GLN A 360 -15.06 8.14 6.50
N ILE A 361 -14.18 9.11 6.71
CA ILE A 361 -14.47 10.34 7.44
C ILE A 361 -14.62 11.50 6.44
N PRO A 362 -15.68 12.35 6.55
CA PRO A 362 -15.80 13.54 5.71
C PRO A 362 -14.59 14.46 5.86
N ALA A 363 -13.94 14.82 4.74
CA ALA A 363 -12.73 15.61 4.74
C ALA A 363 -13.02 17.08 4.40
N TYR A 364 -12.61 17.99 5.26
CA TYR A 364 -12.69 19.45 5.07
C TYR A 364 -11.30 20.10 4.94
N GLY A 365 -10.25 19.29 4.98
CA GLY A 365 -8.86 19.64 4.79
C GLY A 365 -8.08 18.50 4.13
N PHE A 366 -6.85 18.79 3.68
CA PHE A 366 -6.05 17.84 2.91
C PHE A 366 -5.40 16.76 3.78
N VAL A 367 -4.87 17.13 4.97
CA VAL A 367 -4.21 16.17 5.87
C VAL A 367 -5.27 15.36 6.62
N PRO A 368 -5.27 14.02 6.54
CA PRO A 368 -6.24 13.20 7.24
C PRO A 368 -5.94 13.11 8.75
N PRO A 369 -6.90 12.64 9.56
CA PRO A 369 -6.65 12.26 10.96
C PRO A 369 -5.55 11.18 11.07
N GLY A 370 -4.88 11.12 12.22
CA GLY A 370 -3.83 10.14 12.52
C GLY A 370 -2.43 10.55 12.05
N ILE A 371 -2.27 11.70 11.37
CA ILE A 371 -0.96 12.24 11.03
C ILE A 371 -0.40 12.99 12.23
N LYS A 372 0.84 12.65 12.61
CA LYS A 372 1.54 13.32 13.71
C LYS A 372 1.85 14.77 13.32
N GLY A 373 1.53 15.72 14.21
CA GLY A 373 1.96 17.10 14.16
C GLY A 373 3.26 17.32 14.93
N VAL A 374 3.48 18.55 15.38
CA VAL A 374 4.68 18.93 16.12
C VAL A 374 4.64 18.40 17.55
N SER A 375 3.55 18.61 18.27
CA SER A 375 3.38 18.20 19.68
C SER A 375 2.29 17.14 19.87
N GLN A 376 1.31 17.10 18.98
CA GLN A 376 0.18 16.17 19.01
C GLN A 376 -0.25 15.80 17.58
N GLU A 377 -1.48 15.35 17.37
CA GLU A 377 -2.00 15.10 16.03
C GLU A 377 -2.17 16.40 15.23
N PHE A 378 -1.76 16.39 13.94
CA PHE A 378 -1.80 17.57 13.07
C PHE A 378 -3.20 18.23 13.03
N ARG A 379 -4.26 17.44 12.98
CA ARG A 379 -5.64 17.99 12.95
C ARG A 379 -6.08 18.60 14.27
N THR A 380 -5.50 18.17 15.37
CA THR A 380 -5.72 18.77 16.69
C THR A 380 -5.00 20.13 16.79
N GLU A 381 -3.79 20.21 16.24
CA GLU A 381 -3.01 21.46 16.21
C GLU A 381 -3.56 22.47 15.19
N ASN A 382 -3.99 21.98 14.02
CA ASN A 382 -4.41 22.79 12.87
C ASN A 382 -5.86 22.49 12.52
N LYS A 383 -6.76 23.33 13.02
CA LYS A 383 -8.21 23.28 12.72
C LYS A 383 -8.48 23.97 11.37
N ASP A 384 -7.98 23.41 10.28
CA ASP A 384 -8.15 24.02 8.95
C ASP A 384 -9.46 23.57 8.31
N ASP A 385 -10.55 24.16 8.77
CA ASP A 385 -11.81 24.17 8.04
C ASP A 385 -11.72 25.25 6.92
N PHE A 386 -11.17 24.86 5.77
CA PHE A 386 -11.01 25.79 4.64
C PHE A 386 -12.35 26.27 4.07
N PHE A 387 -13.43 25.57 4.32
CA PHE A 387 -14.78 25.89 3.86
C PHE A 387 -15.83 25.13 4.67
N LYS A 388 -17.07 25.62 4.60
CA LYS A 388 -18.26 24.90 5.07
C LYS A 388 -19.10 24.48 3.87
N GLU A 389 -19.81 23.38 3.98
CA GLU A 389 -20.79 22.99 2.98
C GLU A 389 -21.94 23.98 2.98
N ASP A 390 -22.19 24.61 1.83
CA ASP A 390 -23.28 25.56 1.62
C ASP A 390 -23.69 25.57 0.14
N PHE A 391 -24.66 24.74 -0.17
CA PHE A 391 -25.17 24.61 -1.53
C PHE A 391 -25.82 25.91 -2.05
N THR A 392 -26.47 26.69 -1.18
CA THR A 392 -27.12 27.94 -1.54
C THR A 392 -26.09 28.99 -1.94
N GLU A 393 -25.05 29.20 -1.16
CA GLU A 393 -23.98 30.13 -1.50
C GLU A 393 -23.17 29.64 -2.72
N ALA A 394 -22.91 28.35 -2.83
CA ALA A 394 -22.27 27.74 -4.01
C ALA A 394 -23.03 28.07 -5.29
N LYS A 395 -24.37 27.88 -5.29
CA LYS A 395 -25.25 28.20 -6.39
C LYS A 395 -25.23 29.73 -6.71
N LYS A 396 -25.24 30.57 -5.71
CA LYS A 396 -25.18 32.01 -5.87
C LYS A 396 -23.87 32.50 -6.51
N ILE A 397 -22.74 31.89 -6.11
CA ILE A 397 -21.43 32.19 -6.70
C ILE A 397 -21.41 31.82 -8.20
N THR A 398 -21.94 30.68 -8.55
CA THR A 398 -21.98 30.20 -9.95
C THR A 398 -22.98 31.00 -10.80
N SER A 399 -24.17 31.33 -10.28
CA SER A 399 -25.23 32.07 -10.98
C SER A 399 -24.82 33.52 -11.29
N ARG A 400 -24.23 34.22 -10.32
CA ARG A 400 -23.75 35.63 -10.51
C ARG A 400 -22.75 35.72 -11.66
N ARG A 401 -21.96 34.66 -11.89
CA ARG A 401 -21.00 34.65 -12.99
C ARG A 401 -21.66 34.35 -14.34
N TYR A 402 -22.67 33.48 -14.33
CA TYR A 402 -23.46 33.21 -15.54
C TYR A 402 -24.18 34.44 -16.03
N GLU A 403 -24.84 35.22 -15.13
CA GLU A 403 -25.50 36.47 -15.43
C GLU A 403 -24.54 37.57 -15.88
N ARG A 404 -23.33 37.64 -15.29
CA ARG A 404 -22.30 38.59 -15.69
C ARG A 404 -21.76 38.29 -17.09
N ARG A 405 -21.61 37.03 -17.45
CA ARG A 405 -21.27 36.60 -18.81
C ARG A 405 -22.39 36.94 -19.81
N ARG A 406 -23.62 36.68 -19.44
CA ARG A 406 -24.79 36.96 -20.29
C ARG A 406 -24.89 38.48 -20.55
N ARG A 407 -24.69 39.32 -19.55
CA ARG A 407 -24.66 40.82 -19.73
C ARG A 407 -23.51 41.27 -20.61
N ASN A 408 -22.34 40.72 -20.50
CA ASN A 408 -21.21 41.07 -21.36
C ASN A 408 -21.42 40.60 -22.82
N TYR A 409 -22.12 39.50 -23.05
CA TYR A 409 -22.48 39.01 -24.39
C TYR A 409 -23.55 39.90 -25.04
N THR A 410 -24.53 40.36 -24.25
CA THR A 410 -25.58 41.26 -24.73
C THR A 410 -25.11 42.69 -24.91
N SER A 411 -24.09 43.14 -24.16
CA SER A 411 -23.49 44.49 -24.31
C SER A 411 -22.46 44.59 -25.44
N SER A 412 -21.90 43.44 -25.91
CA SER A 412 -20.99 43.40 -27.08
C SER A 412 -21.70 43.13 -28.41
N GLY A 413 -23.03 43.00 -28.38
CA GLY A 413 -23.87 42.72 -29.56
C GLY A 413 -24.50 43.98 -30.15
N ASN A 414 -23.74 45.05 -30.41
CA ASN A 414 -24.13 46.01 -31.43
C ASN A 414 -23.73 45.44 -32.79
N PHE A 415 -24.64 44.65 -33.37
CA PHE A 415 -24.59 44.41 -34.81
C PHE A 415 -25.08 45.70 -35.47
N ALA A 416 -24.21 46.46 -36.12
CA ALA A 416 -24.56 47.36 -37.16
C ALA A 416 -25.13 46.54 -38.32
N VAL A 417 -26.35 46.90 -38.74
CA VAL A 417 -26.99 46.47 -40.00
C VAL A 417 -26.35 47.17 -41.15
#